data_becc4b2acc17328692014cfa990d0cbf
#
_entry.id   becc4b2acc17328692014cfa990d0cbf
#
_cell.length_a   1.000
_cell.length_b   1.000
_cell.length_c   1.000
_cell.angle_alpha   90.00
_cell.angle_beta   90.00
_cell.angle_gamma   90.00
#
_symmetry.space_group_name_H-M   'P 1'
#
loop_
_entity.id
_entity.type
_entity.pdbx_description
1 polymer ?
#
loop_
_entity_poly.entity_id
_entity_poly.type
_entity_poly.pdbx_seq_one_letter_code
_entity_poly.pdbx_strand_id
1 'polypeptide(L)'
;WRAGMTQDKLVEELDRIVQVPGLSNIWVPPIRNRIDMLATGIKSPVGVKVAGTDLATIDRISGEIEKLLKDVPGVSSALAERLTGGRYVDVTIDRNAAARYGMNIADVQSVIASAVGGDTIGETVEGLQRFPISVRYPREIRDSLEKLRKLPIVSERGARLVLSDVASLRITDGPPMLRSENARLSGWVYVDIRGRDLRSAVLDMQRVVAEQVALPAGYSVSWSGQFEFLERATAKLKVVVPFTLVIIFVLLYLTFRRFDE
;
A
#
# COMPACT_ATOMS: atom_id res chain seq x y z
N TRP A 1 -25.58 -6.02 20.55
CA TRP A 1 -24.71 -4.95 21.07
C TRP A 1 -25.13 -4.63 22.52
N ARG A 2 -24.17 -4.27 23.37
CA ARG A 2 -24.45 -3.79 24.74
C ARG A 2 -25.30 -2.51 24.70
N ALA A 3 -26.19 -2.32 25.64
CA ALA A 3 -27.01 -1.10 25.72
C ALA A 3 -26.13 0.16 25.74
N GLY A 4 -26.46 1.15 24.91
CA GLY A 4 -25.71 2.41 24.79
C GLY A 4 -24.38 2.31 24.00
N MET A 5 -24.05 1.14 23.41
CA MET A 5 -22.89 0.97 22.55
C MET A 5 -23.19 1.53 21.15
N THR A 6 -22.33 2.42 20.68
CA THR A 6 -22.33 2.92 19.30
C THR A 6 -21.11 2.38 18.56
N GLN A 7 -21.08 2.51 17.23
CA GLN A 7 -19.91 2.11 16.43
C GLN A 7 -18.65 2.86 16.89
N ASP A 8 -18.76 4.16 17.14
CA ASP A 8 -17.61 4.98 17.56
C ASP A 8 -17.08 4.53 18.92
N LYS A 9 -17.95 4.29 19.90
CA LYS A 9 -17.56 3.75 21.21
C LYS A 9 -16.92 2.37 21.12
N LEU A 10 -17.42 1.51 20.21
CA LEU A 10 -16.81 0.20 19.98
C LEU A 10 -15.40 0.34 19.43
N VAL A 11 -15.21 1.23 18.47
CA VAL A 11 -13.89 1.50 17.87
C VAL A 11 -12.94 2.08 18.90
N GLU A 12 -13.37 3.02 19.74
CA GLU A 12 -12.55 3.58 20.83
C GLU A 12 -12.13 2.49 21.84
N GLU A 13 -13.06 1.60 22.20
CA GLU A 13 -12.77 0.50 23.11
C GLU A 13 -11.77 -0.50 22.48
N LEU A 14 -11.96 -0.85 21.20
CA LEU A 14 -11.05 -1.73 20.48
C LEU A 14 -9.66 -1.10 20.30
N ASP A 15 -9.60 0.17 19.96
CA ASP A 15 -8.33 0.88 19.77
C ASP A 15 -7.52 0.96 21.08
N ARG A 16 -8.21 1.09 22.21
CA ARG A 16 -7.58 1.06 23.53
C ARG A 16 -7.05 -0.32 23.92
N ILE A 17 -7.78 -1.38 23.55
CA ILE A 17 -7.44 -2.77 23.93
C ILE A 17 -6.35 -3.34 23.00
N VAL A 18 -6.45 -3.05 21.70
CA VAL A 18 -5.53 -3.59 20.70
C VAL A 18 -4.34 -2.63 20.53
N GLN A 19 -3.44 -2.67 21.49
CA GLN A 19 -2.18 -1.92 21.45
C GLN A 19 -1.02 -2.89 21.31
N VAL A 20 -0.51 -3.04 20.09
CA VAL A 20 0.63 -3.93 19.80
C VAL A 20 1.85 -3.08 19.43
N PRO A 21 2.97 -3.17 20.17
CA PRO A 21 4.17 -2.40 19.85
C PRO A 21 4.63 -2.64 18.40
N GLY A 22 4.88 -1.54 17.68
CA GLY A 22 5.29 -1.58 16.26
C GLY A 22 4.17 -1.75 15.24
N LEU A 23 2.90 -1.83 15.68
CA LEU A 23 1.73 -1.81 14.80
C LEU A 23 0.90 -0.55 15.05
N SER A 24 0.32 -0.03 13.98
CA SER A 24 -0.65 1.06 14.03
C SER A 24 -2.01 0.55 13.61
N ASN A 25 -3.04 0.87 14.37
CA ASN A 25 -4.41 0.47 14.07
C ASN A 25 -5.08 1.47 13.13
N ILE A 26 -5.83 0.96 12.16
CA ILE A 26 -6.76 1.73 11.34
C ILE A 26 -8.09 1.00 11.35
N TRP A 27 -9.13 1.68 11.84
CA TRP A 27 -10.47 1.10 11.98
C TRP A 27 -11.37 1.64 10.88
N VAL A 28 -11.72 0.79 9.91
CA VAL A 28 -12.54 1.19 8.77
C VAL A 28 -13.67 0.20 8.54
N PRO A 29 -14.90 0.68 8.24
CA PRO A 29 -15.98 -0.20 7.81
C PRO A 29 -15.60 -0.89 6.48
N PRO A 30 -15.72 -2.22 6.37
CA PRO A 30 -15.17 -2.96 5.23
C PRO A 30 -15.79 -2.56 3.89
N ILE A 31 -17.09 -2.30 3.83
CA ILE A 31 -17.76 -1.88 2.59
C ILE A 31 -17.32 -0.48 2.18
N ARG A 32 -17.31 0.47 3.13
CA ARG A 32 -16.87 1.84 2.88
C ARG A 32 -15.41 1.88 2.42
N ASN A 33 -14.54 1.14 3.10
CA ASN A 33 -13.14 1.01 2.71
C ASN A 33 -12.97 0.51 1.27
N ARG A 34 -13.80 -0.46 0.86
CA ARG A 34 -13.78 -0.98 -0.51
C ARG A 34 -14.19 0.08 -1.54
N ILE A 35 -15.24 0.85 -1.25
CA ILE A 35 -15.70 1.95 -2.11
C ILE A 35 -14.64 3.05 -2.20
N ASP A 36 -14.11 3.49 -1.07
CA ASP A 36 -13.08 4.53 -1.02
C ASP A 36 -11.82 4.09 -1.80
N MET A 37 -11.38 2.85 -1.60
CA MET A 37 -10.23 2.28 -2.30
C MET A 37 -10.43 2.21 -3.82
N LEU A 38 -11.63 1.84 -4.29
CA LEU A 38 -11.94 1.78 -5.72
C LEU A 38 -12.03 3.17 -6.35
N ALA A 39 -12.50 4.16 -5.59
CA ALA A 39 -12.72 5.52 -6.09
C ALA A 39 -11.46 6.39 -6.04
N THR A 40 -10.64 6.25 -5.02
CA THR A 40 -9.46 7.12 -4.76
C THR A 40 -8.12 6.37 -4.73
N GLY A 41 -8.16 5.04 -4.70
CA GLY A 41 -7.01 4.19 -4.48
C GLY A 41 -6.54 4.12 -3.01
N ILE A 42 -7.13 4.92 -2.12
CA ILE A 42 -6.71 5.07 -0.71
C ILE A 42 -7.67 4.39 0.24
N LYS A 43 -7.11 3.70 1.24
CA LYS A 43 -7.87 2.91 2.24
C LYS A 43 -8.33 3.71 3.45
N SER A 44 -8.10 5.01 3.47
CA SER A 44 -8.43 5.92 4.58
C SER A 44 -9.21 7.13 4.08
N PRO A 45 -9.90 7.88 4.96
CA PRO A 45 -10.60 9.10 4.57
C PRO A 45 -9.72 10.14 3.89
N VAL A 46 -8.46 10.23 4.31
CA VAL A 46 -7.44 11.09 3.70
C VAL A 46 -6.17 10.29 3.45
N GLY A 47 -5.56 10.50 2.31
CA GLY A 47 -4.25 9.99 1.98
C GLY A 47 -3.34 11.09 1.46
N VAL A 48 -2.11 11.05 1.90
CA VAL A 48 -1.04 11.91 1.38
C VAL A 48 -0.17 11.08 0.48
N LYS A 49 -0.06 11.44 -0.78
CA LYS A 49 0.77 10.76 -1.77
C LYS A 49 2.05 11.54 -1.97
N VAL A 50 3.17 10.92 -1.70
CA VAL A 50 4.52 11.45 -1.96
C VAL A 50 5.04 10.80 -3.22
N ALA A 51 5.34 11.57 -4.26
CA ALA A 51 5.86 11.06 -5.52
C ALA A 51 7.27 11.59 -5.79
N GLY A 52 8.13 10.75 -6.34
CA GLY A 52 9.53 11.08 -6.60
C GLY A 52 10.25 10.05 -7.44
N THR A 53 11.58 10.15 -7.49
CA THR A 53 12.45 9.29 -8.30
C THR A 53 13.12 8.18 -7.50
N ASP A 54 13.30 8.36 -6.18
CA ASP A 54 14.00 7.43 -5.31
C ASP A 54 13.14 7.01 -4.12
N LEU A 55 13.05 5.69 -3.90
CA LEU A 55 12.20 5.11 -2.85
C LEU A 55 12.66 5.45 -1.44
N ALA A 56 13.96 5.50 -1.18
CA ALA A 56 14.49 5.81 0.14
C ALA A 56 14.14 7.25 0.54
N THR A 57 14.23 8.16 -0.40
CA THR A 57 13.83 9.57 -0.20
C THR A 57 12.33 9.70 0.01
N ILE A 58 11.51 8.97 -0.77
CA ILE A 58 10.04 8.95 -0.59
C ILE A 58 9.69 8.40 0.80
N ASP A 59 10.32 7.30 1.22
CA ASP A 59 10.11 6.67 2.53
C ASP A 59 10.44 7.65 3.68
N ARG A 60 11.58 8.36 3.58
CA ARG A 60 11.98 9.38 4.54
C ARG A 60 10.96 10.52 4.63
N ILE A 61 10.57 11.10 3.48
CA ILE A 61 9.60 12.19 3.43
C ILE A 61 8.24 11.72 3.98
N SER A 62 7.79 10.52 3.60
CA SER A 62 6.54 9.94 4.10
C SER A 62 6.57 9.74 5.63
N GLY A 63 7.71 9.32 6.17
CA GLY A 63 7.92 9.19 7.61
C GLY A 63 7.97 10.53 8.35
N GLU A 64 8.51 11.57 7.74
CA GLU A 64 8.46 12.94 8.27
C GLU A 64 7.02 13.46 8.32
N ILE A 65 6.27 13.29 7.22
CA ILE A 65 4.84 13.65 7.14
C ILE A 65 4.04 12.87 8.19
N GLU A 66 4.25 11.55 8.33
CA GLU A 66 3.58 10.73 9.35
C GLU A 66 3.73 11.32 10.75
N LYS A 67 4.95 11.72 11.12
CA LYS A 67 5.24 12.29 12.44
C LYS A 67 4.52 13.61 12.64
N LEU A 68 4.60 14.52 11.68
CA LEU A 68 3.98 15.84 11.76
C LEU A 68 2.45 15.76 11.80
N LEU A 69 1.85 14.86 11.05
CA LEU A 69 0.40 14.74 10.98
C LEU A 69 -0.21 14.14 12.24
N LYS A 70 0.52 13.35 13.02
CA LYS A 70 0.05 12.81 14.31
C LYS A 70 -0.26 13.90 15.34
N ASP A 71 0.41 15.04 15.26
CA ASP A 71 0.25 16.15 16.19
C ASP A 71 -0.84 17.14 15.76
N VAL A 72 -1.45 16.93 14.57
CA VAL A 72 -2.53 17.80 14.08
C VAL A 72 -3.85 17.46 14.79
N PRO A 73 -4.52 18.44 15.41
CA PRO A 73 -5.79 18.20 16.09
C PRO A 73 -6.84 17.57 15.18
N GLY A 74 -7.47 16.49 15.64
CA GLY A 74 -8.48 15.72 14.91
C GLY A 74 -7.91 14.55 14.10
N VAL A 75 -6.60 14.42 13.96
CA VAL A 75 -5.98 13.22 13.42
C VAL A 75 -5.93 12.14 14.50
N SER A 76 -6.63 11.04 14.25
CA SER A 76 -6.65 9.89 15.17
C SER A 76 -5.52 8.92 14.90
N SER A 77 -5.11 8.78 13.65
CA SER A 77 -3.93 8.02 13.25
C SER A 77 -3.34 8.53 11.94
N ALA A 78 -2.02 8.46 11.83
CA ALA A 78 -1.28 8.65 10.59
C ALA A 78 -0.28 7.52 10.44
N LEU A 79 -0.25 6.89 9.27
CA LEU A 79 0.61 5.75 8.99
C LEU A 79 1.21 5.87 7.58
N ALA A 80 2.51 6.05 7.51
CA ALA A 80 3.24 5.96 6.25
C ALA A 80 3.43 4.50 5.84
N GLU A 81 3.19 4.21 4.58
CA GLU A 81 3.52 2.93 3.99
C GLU A 81 5.04 2.72 4.02
N ARG A 82 5.49 1.58 4.48
CA ARG A 82 6.92 1.27 4.53
C ARG A 82 7.36 0.81 3.14
N LEU A 83 8.19 1.62 2.49
CA LEU A 83 8.67 1.39 1.13
C LEU A 83 10.03 0.68 1.12
N THR A 84 10.70 0.61 2.25
CA THR A 84 11.97 -0.07 2.47
C THR A 84 11.85 -1.09 3.59
N GLY A 85 12.78 -2.04 3.66
CA GLY A 85 12.83 -3.03 4.76
C GLY A 85 12.15 -4.38 4.47
N GLY A 86 11.73 -4.64 3.23
CA GLY A 86 11.42 -6.00 2.80
C GLY A 86 12.72 -6.81 2.72
N ARG A 87 12.73 -8.02 3.32
CA ARG A 87 13.89 -8.92 3.26
C ARG A 87 13.77 -9.89 2.12
N TYR A 88 14.83 -9.98 1.32
CA TYR A 88 14.94 -10.88 0.18
C TYR A 88 16.18 -11.75 0.30
N VAL A 89 16.12 -12.92 -0.29
CA VAL A 89 17.30 -13.75 -0.54
C VAL A 89 17.62 -13.62 -2.02
N ASP A 90 18.67 -12.88 -2.32
CA ASP A 90 19.19 -12.77 -3.69
C ASP A 90 20.06 -13.97 -3.99
N VAL A 91 19.77 -14.61 -5.11
CA VAL A 91 20.58 -15.70 -5.65
C VAL A 91 21.21 -15.22 -6.95
N THR A 92 22.51 -14.93 -6.91
CA THR A 92 23.28 -14.54 -8.09
C THR A 92 24.00 -15.75 -8.67
N ILE A 93 23.53 -16.19 -9.84
CA ILE A 93 24.08 -17.38 -10.51
C ILE A 93 25.42 -17.05 -11.19
N ASP A 94 26.46 -17.85 -10.90
CA ASP A 94 27.73 -17.81 -11.61
C ASP A 94 27.61 -18.65 -12.89
N ARG A 95 27.52 -17.96 -14.04
CA ARG A 95 27.36 -18.57 -15.36
C ARG A 95 28.51 -19.49 -15.72
N ASN A 96 29.72 -19.08 -15.35
CA ASN A 96 30.94 -19.86 -15.68
C ASN A 96 31.03 -21.11 -14.80
N ALA A 97 30.70 -21.01 -13.54
CA ALA A 97 30.62 -22.15 -12.64
C ALA A 97 29.54 -23.15 -13.10
N ALA A 98 28.32 -22.68 -13.39
CA ALA A 98 27.23 -23.50 -13.89
C ALA A 98 27.60 -24.23 -15.21
N ALA A 99 28.23 -23.52 -16.15
CA ALA A 99 28.66 -24.08 -17.43
C ALA A 99 29.66 -25.23 -17.29
N ARG A 100 30.56 -25.24 -16.29
CA ARG A 100 31.49 -26.35 -16.02
C ARG A 100 30.74 -27.66 -15.74
N TYR A 101 29.55 -27.58 -15.14
CA TYR A 101 28.68 -28.73 -14.85
C TYR A 101 27.66 -28.99 -15.97
N GLY A 102 27.76 -28.27 -17.10
CA GLY A 102 26.83 -28.38 -18.21
C GLY A 102 25.47 -27.79 -17.98
N MET A 103 25.35 -26.89 -17.00
CA MET A 103 24.09 -26.18 -16.64
C MET A 103 24.08 -24.78 -17.21
N ASN A 104 22.95 -24.34 -17.66
CA ASN A 104 22.69 -22.94 -18.02
C ASN A 104 21.95 -22.24 -16.83
N ILE A 105 21.68 -20.92 -16.98
CA ILE A 105 20.99 -20.14 -15.92
C ILE A 105 19.60 -20.68 -15.67
N ALA A 106 18.86 -21.04 -16.74
CA ALA A 106 17.48 -21.51 -16.61
C ALA A 106 17.40 -22.81 -15.82
N ASP A 107 18.39 -23.71 -15.97
CA ASP A 107 18.43 -24.97 -15.22
C ASP A 107 18.57 -24.70 -13.72
N VAL A 108 19.50 -23.80 -13.34
CA VAL A 108 19.69 -23.43 -11.92
C VAL A 108 18.44 -22.71 -11.37
N GLN A 109 17.86 -21.79 -12.16
CA GLN A 109 16.63 -21.09 -11.78
C GLN A 109 15.44 -22.03 -11.58
N SER A 110 15.29 -23.03 -12.47
CA SER A 110 14.24 -24.03 -12.37
C SER A 110 14.36 -24.84 -11.07
N VAL A 111 15.57 -25.27 -10.73
CA VAL A 111 15.80 -25.98 -9.46
C VAL A 111 15.47 -25.11 -8.25
N ILE A 112 15.87 -23.82 -8.25
CA ILE A 112 15.55 -22.89 -7.16
C ILE A 112 14.04 -22.68 -7.06
N ALA A 113 13.37 -22.46 -8.18
CA ALA A 113 11.92 -22.24 -8.22
C ALA A 113 11.18 -23.45 -7.66
N SER A 114 11.50 -24.65 -8.14
CA SER A 114 10.87 -25.89 -7.67
C SER A 114 11.20 -26.20 -6.21
N ALA A 115 12.47 -26.11 -5.83
CA ALA A 115 12.94 -26.49 -4.51
C ALA A 115 12.44 -25.55 -3.40
N VAL A 116 12.44 -24.23 -3.65
CA VAL A 116 12.08 -23.21 -2.67
C VAL A 116 10.63 -22.77 -2.83
N GLY A 117 10.21 -22.47 -4.05
CA GLY A 117 8.85 -22.03 -4.38
C GLY A 117 7.83 -23.16 -4.36
N GLY A 118 8.17 -24.24 -5.00
CA GLY A 118 7.31 -25.41 -5.24
C GLY A 118 6.68 -25.39 -6.63
N ASP A 119 6.62 -26.55 -7.23
CA ASP A 119 5.96 -26.79 -8.52
C ASP A 119 4.62 -27.48 -8.32
N THR A 120 3.59 -26.99 -9.01
CA THR A 120 2.29 -27.67 -9.07
C THR A 120 2.36 -28.76 -10.13
N ILE A 121 2.35 -30.01 -9.68
CA ILE A 121 2.47 -31.21 -10.55
C ILE A 121 1.11 -31.78 -10.98
N GLY A 122 0.01 -31.30 -10.39
CA GLY A 122 -1.33 -31.76 -10.70
C GLY A 122 -2.36 -31.16 -9.75
N GLU A 123 -3.59 -31.59 -9.92
CA GLU A 123 -4.72 -31.20 -9.05
C GLU A 123 -5.50 -32.45 -8.64
N THR A 124 -6.01 -32.45 -7.41
CA THR A 124 -7.06 -33.39 -6.98
C THR A 124 -8.42 -32.69 -7.02
N VAL A 125 -9.46 -33.44 -7.37
CA VAL A 125 -10.83 -32.93 -7.48
C VAL A 125 -11.70 -33.64 -6.44
N GLU A 126 -12.25 -32.88 -5.52
CA GLU A 126 -13.15 -33.37 -4.47
C GLU A 126 -14.50 -32.64 -4.57
N GLY A 127 -15.46 -33.28 -5.23
CA GLY A 127 -16.74 -32.66 -5.57
C GLY A 127 -16.55 -31.47 -6.51
N LEU A 128 -16.88 -30.24 -6.06
CA LEU A 128 -16.68 -29.00 -6.80
C LEU A 128 -15.34 -28.31 -6.48
N GLN A 129 -14.58 -28.82 -5.54
CA GLN A 129 -13.32 -28.22 -5.11
C GLN A 129 -12.13 -28.82 -5.86
N ARG A 130 -11.14 -28.00 -6.17
CA ARG A 130 -9.88 -28.37 -6.79
C ARG A 130 -8.74 -27.96 -5.90
N PHE A 131 -7.83 -28.89 -5.61
CA PHE A 131 -6.68 -28.68 -4.76
C PHE A 131 -5.40 -28.94 -5.55
N PRO A 132 -4.49 -27.95 -5.68
CA PRO A 132 -3.21 -28.15 -6.36
C PRO A 132 -2.31 -29.07 -5.52
N ILE A 133 -1.65 -30.01 -6.19
CA ILE A 133 -0.60 -30.85 -5.62
C ILE A 133 0.73 -30.14 -5.90
N SER A 134 1.38 -29.64 -4.85
CA SER A 134 2.65 -28.93 -4.98
C SER A 134 3.80 -29.76 -4.38
N VAL A 135 4.89 -29.86 -5.12
CA VAL A 135 6.13 -30.51 -4.71
C VAL A 135 7.19 -29.45 -4.45
N ARG A 136 7.80 -29.49 -3.28
CA ARG A 136 8.93 -28.63 -2.90
C ARG A 136 9.78 -29.30 -1.84
N TYR A 137 10.98 -28.80 -1.61
CA TYR A 137 11.80 -29.30 -0.50
C TYR A 137 11.16 -28.98 0.87
N PRO A 138 11.34 -29.86 1.87
CA PRO A 138 10.82 -29.64 3.20
C PRO A 138 11.42 -28.38 3.84
N ARG A 139 10.70 -27.82 4.81
CA ARG A 139 11.06 -26.54 5.43
C ARG A 139 12.45 -26.58 6.07
N GLU A 140 12.82 -27.70 6.64
CA GLU A 140 14.10 -27.91 7.34
C GLU A 140 15.31 -27.72 6.43
N ILE A 141 15.16 -27.86 5.10
CA ILE A 141 16.24 -27.66 4.12
C ILE A 141 16.29 -26.24 3.59
N ARG A 142 15.22 -25.44 3.73
CA ARG A 142 15.09 -24.11 3.13
C ARG A 142 14.80 -22.97 4.13
N ASP A 143 14.89 -23.20 5.45
CA ASP A 143 14.55 -22.24 6.48
C ASP A 143 15.70 -21.28 6.86
N SER A 144 16.90 -21.50 6.35
CA SER A 144 18.05 -20.65 6.61
C SER A 144 18.94 -20.49 5.37
N LEU A 145 19.67 -19.36 5.30
CA LEU A 145 20.59 -19.08 4.21
C LEU A 145 21.68 -20.17 4.06
N GLU A 146 22.16 -20.69 5.18
CA GLU A 146 23.17 -21.75 5.19
C GLU A 146 22.67 -23.06 4.59
N LYS A 147 21.43 -23.43 4.88
CA LYS A 147 20.81 -24.62 4.33
C LYS A 147 20.48 -24.43 2.87
N LEU A 148 20.03 -23.25 2.45
CA LEU A 148 19.85 -22.92 1.04
C LEU A 148 21.16 -23.01 0.24
N ARG A 149 22.29 -22.59 0.80
CA ARG A 149 23.61 -22.75 0.14
C ARG A 149 23.94 -24.22 -0.11
N LYS A 150 23.53 -25.11 0.79
CA LYS A 150 23.73 -26.55 0.70
C LYS A 150 22.62 -27.29 -0.06
N LEU A 151 21.69 -26.56 -0.68
CA LEU A 151 20.59 -27.14 -1.45
C LEU A 151 21.17 -28.06 -2.54
N PRO A 152 20.80 -29.34 -2.58
CA PRO A 152 21.35 -30.28 -3.55
C PRO A 152 20.79 -29.98 -4.95
N ILE A 153 21.68 -30.00 -5.93
CA ILE A 153 21.38 -29.84 -7.37
C ILE A 153 21.95 -31.04 -8.10
N VAL A 154 21.22 -31.52 -9.07
CA VAL A 154 21.69 -32.55 -9.99
C VAL A 154 21.70 -31.97 -11.39
N SER A 155 22.88 -31.94 -12.04
CA SER A 155 22.99 -31.49 -13.43
C SER A 155 22.43 -32.56 -14.39
N GLU A 156 22.09 -32.18 -15.61
CA GLU A 156 21.64 -33.12 -16.64
C GLU A 156 22.67 -34.22 -16.94
N ARG A 157 23.95 -33.96 -16.68
CA ARG A 157 25.04 -34.92 -16.81
C ARG A 157 25.20 -35.83 -15.59
N GLY A 158 24.32 -35.74 -14.61
CA GLY A 158 24.33 -36.54 -13.40
C GLY A 158 25.31 -36.08 -12.31
N ALA A 159 26.00 -34.94 -12.48
CA ALA A 159 26.86 -34.39 -11.44
C ALA A 159 26.03 -33.92 -10.24
N ARG A 160 26.40 -34.33 -9.02
CA ARG A 160 25.80 -33.89 -7.78
C ARG A 160 26.59 -32.73 -7.20
N LEU A 161 25.96 -31.60 -7.01
CA LEU A 161 26.55 -30.36 -6.50
C LEU A 161 25.57 -29.67 -5.53
N VAL A 162 26.02 -28.63 -4.87
CA VAL A 162 25.19 -27.80 -4.02
C VAL A 162 25.01 -26.42 -4.65
N LEU A 163 23.95 -25.70 -4.27
CA LEU A 163 23.62 -24.40 -4.86
C LEU A 163 24.79 -23.40 -4.76
N SER A 164 25.57 -23.45 -3.69
CA SER A 164 26.76 -22.57 -3.54
C SER A 164 27.90 -22.85 -4.54
N ASP A 165 27.91 -23.98 -5.24
CA ASP A 165 28.92 -24.28 -6.26
C ASP A 165 28.68 -23.49 -7.56
N VAL A 166 27.42 -23.07 -7.78
CA VAL A 166 26.99 -22.38 -9.01
C VAL A 166 26.31 -21.04 -8.77
N ALA A 167 26.12 -20.64 -7.49
CA ALA A 167 25.48 -19.37 -7.15
C ALA A 167 25.98 -18.82 -5.82
N SER A 168 25.96 -17.50 -5.68
CA SER A 168 26.15 -16.81 -4.41
C SER A 168 24.78 -16.37 -3.84
N LEU A 169 24.59 -16.58 -2.54
CA LEU A 169 23.36 -16.21 -1.84
C LEU A 169 23.65 -15.15 -0.80
N ARG A 170 22.86 -14.10 -0.77
CA ARG A 170 22.93 -13.04 0.24
C ARG A 170 21.52 -12.56 0.63
N ILE A 171 21.40 -12.08 1.86
CA ILE A 171 20.19 -11.38 2.29
C ILE A 171 20.36 -9.92 1.88
N THR A 172 19.33 -9.38 1.22
CA THR A 172 19.27 -7.98 0.80
C THR A 172 17.97 -7.35 1.30
N ASP A 173 18.03 -6.06 1.53
CA ASP A 173 16.85 -5.27 1.83
C ASP A 173 16.31 -4.68 0.53
N GLY A 174 15.00 -4.64 0.39
CA GLY A 174 14.34 -4.10 -0.78
C GLY A 174 12.92 -3.65 -0.48
N PRO A 175 12.23 -3.08 -1.47
CA PRO A 175 10.85 -2.64 -1.30
C PRO A 175 9.90 -3.84 -1.21
N PRO A 176 9.03 -3.92 -0.18
CA PRO A 176 8.01 -4.96 -0.09
C PRO A 176 6.95 -4.81 -1.20
N MET A 177 6.74 -3.58 -1.67
CA MET A 177 5.84 -3.24 -2.76
C MET A 177 6.35 -2.00 -3.49
N LEU A 178 6.29 -2.03 -4.81
CA LEU A 178 6.54 -0.87 -5.67
C LEU A 178 5.20 -0.31 -6.15
N ARG A 179 4.99 0.98 -5.89
CA ARG A 179 3.85 1.72 -6.45
C ARG A 179 4.35 2.78 -7.41
N SER A 180 3.66 2.90 -8.53
CA SER A 180 3.85 4.00 -9.46
C SER A 180 2.52 4.61 -9.82
N GLU A 181 2.48 5.92 -9.91
CA GLU A 181 1.32 6.70 -10.34
C GLU A 181 1.82 7.79 -11.30
N ASN A 182 1.20 7.89 -12.48
CA ASN A 182 1.64 8.81 -13.55
C ASN A 182 3.14 8.65 -13.91
N ALA A 183 3.59 7.40 -14.02
CA ALA A 183 4.98 7.02 -14.33
C ALA A 183 6.02 7.51 -13.29
N ARG A 184 5.60 7.84 -12.07
CA ARG A 184 6.49 8.21 -10.95
C ARG A 184 6.31 7.25 -9.80
N LEU A 185 7.39 6.90 -9.11
CA LEU A 185 7.33 6.15 -7.87
C LEU A 185 6.55 6.94 -6.83
N SER A 186 5.75 6.26 -6.04
CA SER A 186 4.93 6.91 -5.02
C SER A 186 4.88 6.10 -3.72
N GLY A 187 4.81 6.82 -2.60
CA GLY A 187 4.54 6.31 -1.27
C GLY A 187 3.32 7.01 -0.68
N TRP A 188 2.57 6.31 0.14
CA TRP A 188 1.32 6.82 0.67
C TRP A 188 1.37 6.92 2.19
N VAL A 189 0.78 8.00 2.72
CA VAL A 189 0.52 8.18 4.15
C VAL A 189 -0.99 8.16 4.34
N TYR A 190 -1.47 7.17 5.05
CA TYR A 190 -2.88 6.98 5.39
C TYR A 190 -3.21 7.78 6.64
N VAL A 191 -4.27 8.58 6.60
CA VAL A 191 -4.67 9.43 7.72
C VAL A 191 -6.13 9.18 8.05
N ASP A 192 -6.42 8.90 9.31
CA ASP A 192 -7.77 8.80 9.86
C ASP A 192 -8.06 10.04 10.70
N ILE A 193 -9.27 10.60 10.54
CA ILE A 193 -9.71 11.83 11.19
C ILE A 193 -10.96 11.51 12.00
N ARG A 194 -11.00 11.94 13.26
CA ARG A 194 -12.14 11.77 14.17
C ARG A 194 -12.41 13.03 14.97
N GLY A 195 -13.69 13.23 15.29
CA GLY A 195 -14.11 14.34 16.14
C GLY A 195 -13.93 15.73 15.54
N ARG A 196 -13.57 15.81 14.24
CA ARG A 196 -13.35 17.07 13.53
C ARG A 196 -13.84 16.99 12.09
N ASP A 197 -14.20 18.14 11.53
CA ASP A 197 -14.54 18.29 10.12
C ASP A 197 -13.33 17.96 9.21
N LEU A 198 -13.58 17.14 8.18
CA LEU A 198 -12.57 16.64 7.25
C LEU A 198 -11.82 17.78 6.55
N ARG A 199 -12.54 18.81 6.08
CA ARG A 199 -11.94 19.89 5.32
C ARG A 199 -11.00 20.74 6.15
N SER A 200 -11.44 21.16 7.36
CA SER A 200 -10.60 21.95 8.25
C SER A 200 -9.35 21.20 8.70
N ALA A 201 -9.49 19.91 8.97
CA ALA A 201 -8.35 19.07 9.32
C ALA A 201 -7.34 18.95 8.15
N VAL A 202 -7.83 18.73 6.92
CA VAL A 202 -6.94 18.64 5.75
C VAL A 202 -6.23 19.97 5.48
N LEU A 203 -6.91 21.11 5.62
CA LEU A 203 -6.27 22.42 5.44
C LEU A 203 -5.15 22.67 6.45
N ASP A 204 -5.36 22.29 7.72
CA ASP A 204 -4.30 22.41 8.73
C ASP A 204 -3.13 21.44 8.43
N MET A 205 -3.42 20.20 8.04
CA MET A 205 -2.40 19.25 7.63
C MET A 205 -1.58 19.76 6.43
N GLN A 206 -2.26 20.34 5.41
CA GLN A 206 -1.60 20.91 4.25
C GLN A 206 -0.65 22.05 4.65
N ARG A 207 -1.09 22.93 5.54
CA ARG A 207 -0.27 24.03 6.04
C ARG A 207 0.97 23.50 6.78
N VAL A 208 0.80 22.58 7.72
CA VAL A 208 1.91 21.99 8.50
C VAL A 208 2.93 21.32 7.59
N VAL A 209 2.46 20.54 6.60
CA VAL A 209 3.36 19.88 5.65
C VAL A 209 4.09 20.89 4.76
N ALA A 210 3.39 21.94 4.27
CA ALA A 210 4.01 22.96 3.43
C ALA A 210 5.06 23.80 4.18
N GLU A 211 4.87 24.02 5.49
CA GLU A 211 5.77 24.82 6.32
C GLU A 211 6.98 24.02 6.81
N GLN A 212 6.84 22.73 7.07
CA GLN A 212 7.82 21.94 7.80
C GLN A 212 8.52 20.86 6.99
N VAL A 213 7.97 20.46 5.83
CA VAL A 213 8.57 19.41 4.99
C VAL A 213 9.29 20.02 3.80
N ALA A 214 10.60 19.87 3.78
CA ALA A 214 11.41 20.29 2.64
C ALA A 214 11.34 19.23 1.52
N LEU A 215 10.77 19.60 0.38
CA LEU A 215 10.70 18.74 -0.79
C LEU A 215 11.89 18.97 -1.72
N PRO A 216 12.72 17.97 -1.99
CA PRO A 216 13.78 18.09 -3.00
C PRO A 216 13.20 18.32 -4.40
N ALA A 217 14.02 18.84 -5.32
CA ALA A 217 13.61 18.97 -6.71
C ALA A 217 13.18 17.62 -7.31
N GLY A 218 12.06 17.61 -8.03
CA GLY A 218 11.49 16.39 -8.60
C GLY A 218 10.56 15.60 -7.67
N TYR A 219 10.39 16.01 -6.41
CA TYR A 219 9.42 15.41 -5.48
C TYR A 219 8.17 16.27 -5.35
N SER A 220 7.05 15.63 -5.11
CA SER A 220 5.77 16.31 -4.93
C SER A 220 4.89 15.59 -3.93
N VAL A 221 4.07 16.37 -3.24
CA VAL A 221 3.03 15.87 -2.32
C VAL A 221 1.68 16.20 -2.91
N SER A 222 0.78 15.24 -2.91
CA SER A 222 -0.61 15.42 -3.31
C SER A 222 -1.55 14.80 -2.27
N TRP A 223 -2.76 15.36 -2.17
CA TRP A 223 -3.77 14.96 -1.21
C TRP A 223 -4.89 14.25 -1.94
N SER A 224 -5.31 13.11 -1.42
CA SER A 224 -6.31 12.25 -2.05
C SER A 224 -7.25 11.65 -1.00
N GLY A 225 -8.30 11.00 -1.45
CA GLY A 225 -9.31 10.39 -0.61
C GLY A 225 -10.66 11.12 -0.70
N GLN A 226 -11.49 10.99 0.32
CA GLN A 226 -12.83 11.61 0.38
C GLN A 226 -12.78 13.15 0.23
N PHE A 227 -11.66 13.76 0.61
CA PHE A 227 -11.44 15.19 0.47
C PHE A 227 -11.54 15.67 -0.98
N GLU A 228 -11.04 14.90 -1.95
CA GLU A 228 -11.15 15.26 -3.38
C GLU A 228 -12.60 15.37 -3.86
N PHE A 229 -13.46 14.44 -3.40
CA PHE A 229 -14.88 14.48 -3.74
C PHE A 229 -15.55 15.71 -3.15
N LEU A 230 -15.21 16.04 -1.90
CA LEU A 230 -15.74 17.21 -1.21
C LEU A 230 -15.33 18.50 -1.90
N GLU A 231 -14.08 18.64 -2.33
CA GLU A 231 -13.62 19.79 -3.07
C GLU A 231 -14.31 19.92 -4.45
N ARG A 232 -14.37 18.83 -5.22
CA ARG A 232 -15.05 18.80 -6.51
C ARG A 232 -16.54 19.11 -6.38
N ALA A 233 -17.21 18.56 -5.37
CA ALA A 233 -18.62 18.85 -5.09
C ALA A 233 -18.82 20.31 -4.72
N THR A 234 -17.99 20.85 -3.82
CA THR A 234 -18.07 22.25 -3.41
C THR A 234 -17.82 23.20 -4.57
N ALA A 235 -16.84 22.92 -5.43
CA ALA A 235 -16.57 23.73 -6.62
C ALA A 235 -17.75 23.75 -7.59
N LYS A 236 -18.37 22.58 -7.83
CA LYS A 236 -19.58 22.49 -8.68
C LYS A 236 -20.77 23.23 -8.06
N LEU A 237 -21.01 23.05 -6.76
CA LEU A 237 -22.12 23.69 -6.06
C LEU A 237 -22.00 25.22 -6.05
N LYS A 238 -20.81 25.76 -5.93
CA LYS A 238 -20.57 27.21 -6.02
C LYS A 238 -21.05 27.83 -7.34
N VAL A 239 -21.08 27.07 -8.41
CA VAL A 239 -21.57 27.54 -9.73
C VAL A 239 -23.04 27.18 -9.91
N VAL A 240 -23.41 25.94 -9.63
CA VAL A 240 -24.78 25.43 -9.91
C VAL A 240 -25.82 26.11 -9.03
N VAL A 241 -25.55 26.30 -7.73
CA VAL A 241 -26.53 26.89 -6.82
C VAL A 241 -26.89 28.33 -7.20
N PRO A 242 -25.97 29.28 -7.39
CA PRO A 242 -26.32 30.62 -7.84
C PRO A 242 -27.03 30.64 -9.20
N PHE A 243 -26.60 29.82 -10.15
CA PHE A 243 -27.23 29.72 -11.46
C PHE A 243 -28.68 29.21 -11.36
N THR A 244 -28.93 28.19 -10.56
CA THR A 244 -30.29 27.66 -10.30
C THR A 244 -31.17 28.71 -9.61
N LEU A 245 -30.64 29.44 -8.61
CA LEU A 245 -31.38 30.52 -7.96
C LEU A 245 -31.77 31.64 -8.94
N VAL A 246 -30.85 32.02 -9.86
CA VAL A 246 -31.15 32.98 -10.90
C VAL A 246 -32.26 32.50 -11.84
N ILE A 247 -32.22 31.23 -12.26
CA ILE A 247 -33.28 30.62 -13.08
C ILE A 247 -34.60 30.66 -12.34
N ILE A 248 -34.63 30.21 -11.08
CA ILE A 248 -35.86 30.22 -10.26
C ILE A 248 -36.40 31.67 -10.16
N PHE A 249 -35.54 32.64 -9.87
CA PHE A 249 -35.91 34.03 -9.76
C PHE A 249 -36.50 34.56 -11.08
N VAL A 250 -35.87 34.26 -12.21
CA VAL A 250 -36.38 34.66 -13.55
C VAL A 250 -37.74 34.01 -13.82
N LEU A 251 -37.91 32.74 -13.53
CA LEU A 251 -39.18 32.03 -13.71
C LEU A 251 -40.29 32.62 -12.83
N LEU A 252 -40.01 32.91 -11.56
CA LEU A 252 -40.93 33.57 -10.66
C LEU A 252 -41.31 34.99 -11.18
N TYR A 253 -40.32 35.77 -11.62
CA TYR A 253 -40.56 37.06 -12.17
C TYR A 253 -41.44 36.98 -13.46
N LEU A 254 -41.18 36.02 -14.35
CA LEU A 254 -41.99 35.84 -15.54
C LEU A 254 -43.43 35.41 -15.21
N THR A 255 -43.62 34.68 -14.13
CA THR A 255 -44.93 34.19 -13.69
C THR A 255 -45.75 35.27 -13.01
N PHE A 256 -45.15 35.98 -12.05
CA PHE A 256 -45.86 36.93 -11.23
C PHE A 256 -45.72 38.40 -11.75
N ARG A 257 -44.71 38.67 -12.57
CA ARG A 257 -44.38 40.02 -13.10
C ARG A 257 -44.26 41.11 -12.03
N ARG A 258 -43.88 40.71 -10.80
CA ARG A 258 -43.64 41.58 -9.63
C ARG A 258 -42.36 41.14 -8.93
N PHE A 259 -41.70 42.09 -8.23
CA PHE A 259 -40.48 41.82 -7.45
C PHE A 259 -40.73 41.71 -5.95
N ASP A 260 -41.95 41.96 -5.51
CA ASP A 260 -42.38 42.15 -4.10
C ASP A 260 -43.25 40.98 -3.55
N GLU A 261 -43.36 39.88 -4.29
CA GLU A 261 -44.02 38.64 -3.84
C GLU A 261 -43.07 37.49 -3.74
#